data_2515f92d4a44e0217283aa733a27de0c
#
_entry.id   2515f92d4a44e0217283aa733a27de0c
#
_cell.length_a   1.000
_cell.length_b   1.000
_cell.length_c   1.000
_cell.angle_alpha   90.00
_cell.angle_beta   90.00
_cell.angle_gamma   90.00
#
_symmetry.space_group_name_H-M   'P 1'
#
loop_
_entity.id
_entity.type
_entity.pdbx_description
1 polymer ?
#
loop_
_entity_poly.entity_id
_entity_poly.type
_entity_poly.pdbx_seq_one_letter_code
_entity_poly.pdbx_strand_id
1 'polypeptide(L)'
;ICEFNPIHLGHKYILSKARESAGDDGCVIAVMSGNFCERCTPAVYDKYTRAHSAVLCGADIVLELPFPWCSSGVEDFALGGVYIAASLGADTLTFGSESGNAELIKTCADIKQSEEFIKVLRELESRERQTGSAVLYSRAMAEFGIDSALGANDKLGTEYMICGRKYGIGGYNVVRRDMSCKSAGEIRGMMFGGYDGAMDNIPDEARAVFENARFC
;
A
#
# COMPACT_ATOMS: atom_id res chain seq x y z
N ILE A 1 -5.40 0.65 2.71
CA ILE A 1 -4.54 -0.41 3.28
C ILE A 1 -3.13 0.16 3.35
N CYS A 2 -2.43 0.02 4.50
CA CYS A 2 -1.22 0.80 4.75
C CYS A 2 -0.34 0.16 5.84
N GLU A 3 0.87 0.71 5.98
CA GLU A 3 1.77 0.40 7.11
C GLU A 3 1.93 1.58 8.07
N PHE A 4 1.93 2.81 7.54
CA PHE A 4 2.23 4.03 8.30
C PHE A 4 3.49 3.90 9.17
N ASN A 5 4.58 3.48 8.57
CA ASN A 5 5.81 3.13 9.29
C ASN A 5 7.02 4.06 8.95
N PRO A 6 7.02 5.31 9.46
CA PRO A 6 5.92 6.05 10.10
C PRO A 6 4.93 6.66 9.09
N ILE A 7 3.82 7.22 9.57
CA ILE A 7 2.98 8.09 8.76
C ILE A 7 3.77 9.34 8.35
N HIS A 8 3.58 9.82 7.13
CA HIS A 8 4.29 10.99 6.60
C HIS A 8 3.38 11.83 5.68
N LEU A 9 3.89 12.97 5.21
CA LEU A 9 3.12 13.92 4.41
C LEU A 9 2.45 13.29 3.19
N GLY A 10 3.11 12.35 2.51
CA GLY A 10 2.50 11.61 1.40
C GLY A 10 1.31 10.75 1.82
N HIS A 11 1.35 10.14 3.00
CA HIS A 11 0.22 9.39 3.54
C HIS A 11 -0.95 10.31 3.93
N LYS A 12 -0.65 11.47 4.56
CA LYS A 12 -1.67 12.48 4.85
C LYS A 12 -2.37 12.96 3.58
N TYR A 13 -1.61 13.17 2.50
CA TYR A 13 -2.18 13.53 1.20
C TYR A 13 -3.13 12.44 0.66
N ILE A 14 -2.78 11.16 0.77
CA ILE A 14 -3.68 10.06 0.36
C ILE A 14 -4.93 10.01 1.24
N LEU A 15 -4.80 10.22 2.55
CA LEU A 15 -5.95 10.29 3.46
C LEU A 15 -6.88 11.46 3.13
N SER A 16 -6.34 12.64 2.76
CA SER A 16 -7.16 13.75 2.30
C SER A 16 -7.93 13.43 1.02
N LYS A 17 -7.29 12.71 0.08
CA LYS A 17 -7.96 12.24 -1.15
C LYS A 17 -9.01 11.17 -0.89
N ALA A 18 -8.79 10.33 0.11
CA ALA A 18 -9.80 9.38 0.57
C ALA A 18 -11.01 10.12 1.17
N ARG A 19 -10.79 11.17 1.99
CA ARG A 19 -11.85 12.02 2.54
C ARG A 19 -12.62 12.74 1.45
N GLU A 20 -11.94 13.35 0.45
CA GLU A 20 -12.59 13.98 -0.69
C GLU A 20 -13.50 13.00 -1.45
N SER A 21 -13.05 11.75 -1.62
CA SER A 21 -13.82 10.70 -2.28
C SER A 21 -15.00 10.20 -1.45
N ALA A 22 -14.84 10.10 -0.14
CA ALA A 22 -15.89 9.64 0.78
C ALA A 22 -16.96 10.71 1.03
N GLY A 23 -16.61 12.00 0.90
CA GLY A 23 -17.49 13.11 1.26
C GLY A 23 -17.68 13.27 2.76
N ASP A 24 -18.58 14.17 3.14
CA ASP A 24 -18.80 14.55 4.55
C ASP A 24 -19.47 13.42 5.37
N ASP A 25 -20.35 12.66 4.76
CA ASP A 25 -21.07 11.55 5.40
C ASP A 25 -20.34 10.20 5.29
N GLY A 26 -19.24 10.15 4.55
CA GLY A 26 -18.48 8.94 4.33
C GLY A 26 -17.45 8.67 5.44
N CYS A 27 -17.01 7.42 5.53
CA CYS A 27 -16.03 6.95 6.51
C CYS A 27 -14.71 6.58 5.84
N VAL A 28 -13.60 7.13 6.33
CA VAL A 28 -12.24 6.78 5.89
C VAL A 28 -11.66 5.72 6.80
N ILE A 29 -11.54 4.51 6.28
CA ILE A 29 -11.04 3.34 7.01
C ILE A 29 -9.58 3.06 6.58
N ALA A 30 -8.67 3.01 7.54
CA ALA A 30 -7.31 2.55 7.33
C ALA A 30 -7.14 1.11 7.86
N VAL A 31 -6.81 0.17 6.98
CA VAL A 31 -6.41 -1.19 7.38
C VAL A 31 -4.90 -1.22 7.45
N MET A 32 -4.33 -1.27 8.64
CA MET A 32 -2.93 -1.00 8.93
C MET A 32 -2.21 -2.22 9.48
N SER A 33 -1.01 -2.50 8.98
CA SER A 33 -0.12 -3.53 9.55
C SER A 33 0.07 -3.37 11.07
N GLY A 34 0.08 -4.49 11.79
CA GLY A 34 0.36 -4.55 13.22
C GLY A 34 1.80 -4.14 13.55
N ASN A 35 2.41 -4.75 14.58
CA ASN A 35 3.79 -4.43 14.97
C ASN A 35 4.85 -4.97 14.01
N PHE A 36 4.47 -5.81 13.06
CA PHE A 36 5.32 -6.27 11.97
C PHE A 36 4.76 -5.77 10.63
N CYS A 37 5.67 -5.32 9.79
CA CYS A 37 5.41 -4.77 8.47
C CYS A 37 5.90 -5.73 7.39
N GLU A 38 5.87 -5.32 6.14
CA GLU A 38 6.38 -6.07 4.99
C GLU A 38 7.74 -6.71 5.30
N ARG A 39 7.96 -7.93 4.80
CA ARG A 39 9.19 -8.72 5.03
C ARG A 39 9.48 -9.04 6.50
N CYS A 40 8.44 -9.13 7.32
CA CYS A 40 8.56 -9.42 8.76
C CYS A 40 9.48 -8.46 9.51
N THR A 41 9.62 -7.23 9.06
CA THR A 41 10.40 -6.21 9.78
C THR A 41 9.57 -5.59 10.89
N PRO A 42 10.13 -5.37 12.11
CA PRO A 42 9.44 -4.60 13.14
C PRO A 42 9.13 -3.18 12.64
N ALA A 43 7.96 -2.68 13.00
CA ALA A 43 7.64 -1.27 12.78
C ALA A 43 8.49 -0.39 13.71
N VAL A 44 8.81 0.83 13.27
CA VAL A 44 9.61 1.78 14.08
C VAL A 44 8.90 2.20 15.37
N TYR A 45 7.59 2.33 15.29
CA TYR A 45 6.72 2.61 16.43
C TYR A 45 5.65 1.54 16.55
N ASP A 46 5.17 1.31 17.76
CA ASP A 46 4.09 0.36 18.02
C ASP A 46 2.81 0.72 17.24
N LYS A 47 1.95 -0.27 17.09
CA LYS A 47 0.72 -0.11 16.30
C LYS A 47 -0.25 0.94 16.86
N TYR A 48 -0.28 1.16 18.17
CA TYR A 48 -1.19 2.13 18.78
C TYR A 48 -0.73 3.56 18.51
N THR A 49 0.57 3.82 18.62
CA THR A 49 1.20 5.10 18.23
C THR A 49 0.90 5.43 16.76
N ARG A 50 1.07 4.46 15.86
CA ARG A 50 0.80 4.64 14.43
C ARG A 50 -0.69 4.81 14.13
N ALA A 51 -1.56 4.05 14.79
CA ALA A 51 -3.00 4.19 14.64
C ALA A 51 -3.51 5.55 15.12
N HIS A 52 -3.04 6.01 16.29
CA HIS A 52 -3.37 7.35 16.81
C HIS A 52 -2.96 8.44 15.82
N SER A 53 -1.74 8.35 15.28
CA SER A 53 -1.26 9.29 14.27
C SER A 53 -2.11 9.29 13.00
N ALA A 54 -2.59 8.11 12.57
CA ALA A 54 -3.46 8.00 11.39
C ALA A 54 -4.83 8.66 11.62
N VAL A 55 -5.41 8.51 12.81
CA VAL A 55 -6.68 9.18 13.17
C VAL A 55 -6.49 10.70 13.17
N LEU A 56 -5.42 11.22 13.77
CA LEU A 56 -5.10 12.65 13.75
C LEU A 56 -4.89 13.18 12.34
N CYS A 57 -4.44 12.35 11.41
CA CYS A 57 -4.23 12.70 10.00
C CYS A 57 -5.46 12.47 9.11
N GLY A 58 -6.62 12.09 9.67
CA GLY A 58 -7.89 12.08 8.92
C GLY A 58 -8.52 10.71 8.67
N ALA A 59 -7.99 9.62 9.23
CA ALA A 59 -8.69 8.35 9.27
C ALA A 59 -9.76 8.37 10.38
N ASP A 60 -10.97 7.87 10.09
CA ASP A 60 -12.03 7.74 11.10
C ASP A 60 -11.87 6.43 11.88
N ILE A 61 -11.45 5.38 11.22
CA ILE A 61 -11.26 4.05 11.79
C ILE A 61 -9.90 3.51 11.36
N VAL A 62 -9.16 2.95 12.31
CA VAL A 62 -7.94 2.18 12.02
C VAL A 62 -8.10 0.76 12.52
N LEU A 63 -7.94 -0.20 11.62
CA LEU A 63 -8.02 -1.63 11.89
C LEU A 63 -6.68 -2.29 11.69
N GLU A 64 -6.38 -3.27 12.49
CA GLU A 64 -5.16 -4.05 12.30
C GLU A 64 -5.30 -5.06 11.16
N LEU A 65 -4.38 -5.01 10.19
CA LEU A 65 -4.12 -6.12 9.28
C LEU A 65 -3.31 -7.16 10.05
N PRO A 66 -3.88 -8.31 10.42
CA PRO A 66 -3.22 -9.25 11.30
C PRO A 66 -2.08 -10.01 10.62
N PHE A 67 -1.20 -10.59 11.42
CA PHE A 67 -0.28 -11.62 10.97
C PHE A 67 -1.07 -12.88 10.53
N PRO A 68 -0.69 -13.59 9.45
CA PRO A 68 0.52 -13.35 8.65
C PRO A 68 0.36 -12.33 7.50
N TRP A 69 -0.82 -11.84 7.23
CA TRP A 69 -1.15 -10.99 6.07
C TRP A 69 -0.28 -9.73 5.98
N CYS A 70 -0.05 -9.07 7.12
CA CYS A 70 0.78 -7.86 7.17
C CYS A 70 2.25 -8.07 6.81
N SER A 71 2.74 -9.30 6.83
CA SER A 71 4.15 -9.66 6.57
C SER A 71 4.31 -10.53 5.33
N SER A 72 3.24 -10.79 4.62
CA SER A 72 3.22 -11.62 3.42
C SER A 72 3.63 -10.83 2.16
N GLY A 73 3.69 -11.54 1.03
CA GLY A 73 3.89 -10.91 -0.26
C GLY A 73 2.74 -9.98 -0.66
N VAL A 74 2.95 -9.19 -1.71
CA VAL A 74 2.02 -8.15 -2.15
C VAL A 74 0.60 -8.68 -2.40
N GLU A 75 0.47 -9.90 -2.91
CA GLU A 75 -0.81 -10.55 -3.19
C GLU A 75 -1.61 -10.83 -1.93
N ASP A 76 -0.98 -11.49 -0.95
CA ASP A 76 -1.62 -11.84 0.32
C ASP A 76 -1.88 -10.61 1.19
N PHE A 77 -0.96 -9.63 1.18
CA PHE A 77 -1.16 -8.34 1.83
C PHE A 77 -2.40 -7.63 1.29
N ALA A 78 -2.53 -7.56 -0.03
CA ALA A 78 -3.70 -6.99 -0.69
C ALA A 78 -4.97 -7.80 -0.37
N LEU A 79 -4.89 -9.13 -0.45
CA LEU A 79 -6.01 -10.02 -0.17
C LEU A 79 -6.58 -9.81 1.24
N GLY A 80 -5.73 -9.85 2.26
CA GLY A 80 -6.14 -9.65 3.65
C GLY A 80 -6.70 -8.26 3.90
N GLY A 81 -6.02 -7.22 3.40
CA GLY A 81 -6.44 -5.84 3.57
C GLY A 81 -7.77 -5.52 2.88
N VAL A 82 -7.94 -5.97 1.64
CA VAL A 82 -9.19 -5.78 0.88
C VAL A 82 -10.33 -6.58 1.49
N TYR A 83 -10.08 -7.81 1.95
CA TYR A 83 -11.09 -8.62 2.63
C TYR A 83 -11.63 -7.93 3.89
N ILE A 84 -10.76 -7.36 4.72
CA ILE A 84 -11.16 -6.62 5.93
C ILE A 84 -11.98 -5.38 5.54
N ALA A 85 -11.49 -4.58 4.58
CA ALA A 85 -12.20 -3.40 4.12
C ALA A 85 -13.60 -3.73 3.58
N ALA A 86 -13.70 -4.75 2.71
CA ALA A 86 -14.97 -5.20 2.15
C ALA A 86 -15.94 -5.73 3.22
N SER A 87 -15.42 -6.44 4.24
CA SER A 87 -16.23 -6.96 5.36
C SER A 87 -16.88 -5.85 6.19
N LEU A 88 -16.35 -4.63 6.12
CA LEU A 88 -16.92 -3.43 6.75
C LEU A 88 -17.81 -2.62 5.82
N GLY A 89 -18.04 -3.10 4.60
CA GLY A 89 -18.86 -2.44 3.63
C GLY A 89 -18.15 -1.30 2.86
N ALA A 90 -16.81 -1.30 2.82
CA ALA A 90 -16.10 -0.35 1.97
C ALA A 90 -16.48 -0.57 0.49
N ASP A 91 -16.80 0.50 -0.20
CA ASP A 91 -17.17 0.53 -1.62
C ASP A 91 -16.04 1.03 -2.52
N THR A 92 -15.09 1.75 -1.96
CA THR A 92 -14.00 2.41 -2.67
C THR A 92 -12.66 2.18 -1.99
N LEU A 93 -11.62 1.87 -2.78
CA LEU A 93 -10.23 1.79 -2.35
C LEU A 93 -9.45 3.00 -2.85
N THR A 94 -8.89 3.78 -1.92
CA THR A 94 -7.97 4.88 -2.24
C THR A 94 -6.54 4.43 -2.00
N PHE A 95 -5.65 4.58 -2.99
CA PHE A 95 -4.25 4.20 -2.87
C PHE A 95 -3.32 5.06 -3.73
N GLY A 96 -2.07 5.16 -3.31
CA GLY A 96 -1.03 5.85 -4.07
C GLY A 96 -0.54 5.03 -5.25
N SER A 97 -0.11 5.71 -6.30
CA SER A 97 0.39 5.13 -7.56
C SER A 97 1.52 5.98 -8.13
N GLU A 98 2.58 5.37 -8.60
CA GLU A 98 3.67 6.08 -9.27
C GLU A 98 3.21 6.62 -10.63
N SER A 99 2.47 5.82 -11.38
CA SER A 99 1.93 6.21 -12.70
C SER A 99 0.76 7.19 -12.57
N GLY A 100 -0.05 7.10 -11.51
CA GLY A 100 -1.32 7.81 -11.38
C GLY A 100 -2.33 7.44 -12.46
N ASN A 101 -2.16 6.30 -13.12
CA ASN A 101 -2.98 5.87 -14.27
C ASN A 101 -3.85 4.67 -13.91
N ALA A 102 -5.10 4.94 -13.55
CA ALA A 102 -6.07 3.92 -13.17
C ALA A 102 -6.34 2.88 -14.29
N GLU A 103 -6.39 3.32 -15.56
CA GLU A 103 -6.63 2.42 -16.70
C GLU A 103 -5.44 1.47 -16.92
N LEU A 104 -4.21 1.95 -16.72
CA LEU A 104 -3.02 1.09 -16.79
C LEU A 104 -3.08 0.01 -15.71
N ILE A 105 -3.37 0.39 -14.45
CA ILE A 105 -3.46 -0.55 -13.33
C ILE A 105 -4.58 -1.58 -13.56
N LYS A 106 -5.73 -1.13 -14.08
CA LYS A 106 -6.84 -2.00 -14.46
C LYS A 106 -6.45 -2.98 -15.55
N THR A 107 -5.76 -2.50 -16.59
CA THR A 107 -5.24 -3.35 -17.68
C THR A 107 -4.28 -4.40 -17.13
N CYS A 108 -3.38 -4.03 -16.22
CA CYS A 108 -2.50 -4.98 -15.54
C CYS A 108 -3.28 -6.04 -14.74
N ALA A 109 -4.36 -5.64 -14.06
CA ALA A 109 -5.23 -6.57 -13.33
C ALA A 109 -5.96 -7.54 -14.28
N ASP A 110 -6.42 -7.06 -15.44
CA ASP A 110 -7.07 -7.90 -16.46
C ASP A 110 -6.09 -8.91 -17.06
N ILE A 111 -4.89 -8.45 -17.43
CA ILE A 111 -3.82 -9.31 -17.95
C ILE A 111 -3.47 -10.39 -16.92
N LYS A 112 -3.19 -10.00 -15.67
CA LYS A 112 -2.77 -10.94 -14.62
C LYS A 112 -3.79 -12.06 -14.37
N GLN A 113 -5.07 -11.80 -14.59
CA GLN A 113 -6.15 -12.78 -14.44
C GLN A 113 -6.44 -13.60 -15.71
N SER A 114 -5.81 -13.29 -16.85
CA SER A 114 -6.01 -14.01 -18.10
C SER A 114 -5.34 -15.38 -18.10
N GLU A 115 -5.94 -16.35 -18.82
CA GLU A 115 -5.37 -17.68 -19.00
C GLU A 115 -4.03 -17.62 -19.74
N GLU A 116 -3.91 -16.71 -20.68
CA GLU A 116 -2.71 -16.48 -21.48
C GLU A 116 -1.53 -16.04 -20.58
N PHE A 117 -1.76 -15.09 -19.68
CA PHE A 117 -0.72 -14.65 -18.75
C PHE A 117 -0.28 -15.78 -17.81
N ILE A 118 -1.23 -16.52 -17.25
CA ILE A 118 -0.95 -17.65 -16.38
C ILE A 118 -0.11 -18.70 -17.10
N LYS A 119 -0.40 -18.96 -18.38
CA LYS A 119 0.38 -19.89 -19.22
C LYS A 119 1.79 -19.39 -19.44
N VAL A 120 1.97 -18.13 -19.84
CA VAL A 120 3.28 -17.51 -20.06
C VAL A 120 4.11 -17.55 -18.79
N LEU A 121 3.54 -17.17 -17.66
CA LEU A 121 4.23 -17.16 -16.38
C LEU A 121 4.72 -18.58 -15.98
N ARG A 122 3.86 -19.58 -16.11
CA ARG A 122 4.23 -21.00 -15.84
C ARG A 122 5.35 -21.50 -16.76
N GLU A 123 5.32 -21.11 -18.02
CA GLU A 123 6.39 -21.47 -18.96
C GLU A 123 7.72 -20.85 -18.56
N LEU A 124 7.73 -19.57 -18.18
CA LEU A 124 8.92 -18.89 -17.66
C LEU A 124 9.44 -19.55 -16.38
N GLU A 125 8.57 -19.83 -15.41
CA GLU A 125 8.93 -20.52 -14.17
C GLU A 125 9.54 -21.91 -14.41
N SER A 126 9.03 -22.64 -15.39
CA SER A 126 9.55 -23.97 -15.74
C SER A 126 10.95 -23.93 -16.35
N ARG A 127 11.23 -22.88 -17.13
CA ARG A 127 12.52 -22.70 -17.84
C ARG A 127 13.59 -22.06 -16.96
N GLU A 128 13.19 -21.17 -16.05
CA GLU A 128 14.11 -20.31 -15.30
C GLU A 128 13.95 -20.48 -13.78
N ARG A 129 14.08 -21.71 -13.30
CA ARG A 129 13.84 -22.10 -11.89
C ARG A 129 14.67 -21.33 -10.84
N GLN A 130 15.76 -20.68 -11.24
CA GLN A 130 16.62 -19.90 -10.35
C GLN A 130 16.35 -18.40 -10.40
N THR A 131 15.45 -17.97 -11.29
CA THR A 131 15.08 -16.56 -11.42
C THR A 131 13.98 -16.22 -10.42
N GLY A 132 14.13 -15.10 -9.69
CA GLY A 132 13.15 -14.68 -8.71
C GLY A 132 11.78 -14.36 -9.33
N SER A 133 10.71 -14.70 -8.63
CA SER A 133 9.32 -14.55 -9.09
C SER A 133 8.98 -13.13 -9.59
N ALA A 134 9.50 -12.09 -8.93
CA ALA A 134 9.27 -10.71 -9.34
C ALA A 134 9.85 -10.38 -10.72
N VAL A 135 10.98 -11.00 -11.09
CA VAL A 135 11.61 -10.84 -12.42
C VAL A 135 10.79 -11.58 -13.47
N LEU A 136 10.37 -12.83 -13.16
CA LEU A 136 9.53 -13.63 -14.07
C LEU A 136 8.19 -12.95 -14.31
N TYR A 137 7.56 -12.42 -13.27
CA TYR A 137 6.34 -11.62 -13.39
C TYR A 137 6.53 -10.41 -14.33
N SER A 138 7.60 -9.63 -14.14
CA SER A 138 7.89 -8.47 -14.99
C SER A 138 8.11 -8.85 -16.43
N ARG A 139 8.78 -9.97 -16.70
CA ARG A 139 8.97 -10.48 -18.07
C ARG A 139 7.66 -10.96 -18.70
N ALA A 140 6.85 -11.69 -17.93
CA ALA A 140 5.53 -12.10 -18.40
C ALA A 140 4.67 -10.89 -18.77
N MET A 141 4.65 -9.83 -17.95
CA MET A 141 3.92 -8.59 -18.23
C MET A 141 4.43 -7.89 -19.51
N ALA A 142 5.75 -7.93 -19.76
CA ALA A 142 6.36 -7.33 -20.94
C ALA A 142 5.87 -8.00 -22.23
N GLU A 143 5.55 -9.30 -22.24
CA GLU A 143 4.98 -9.98 -23.41
C GLU A 143 3.58 -9.44 -23.77
N PHE A 144 2.88 -8.81 -22.84
CA PHE A 144 1.61 -8.13 -23.06
C PHE A 144 1.74 -6.62 -23.29
N GLY A 145 2.97 -6.13 -23.55
CA GLY A 145 3.23 -4.72 -23.81
C GLY A 145 3.24 -3.82 -22.57
N ILE A 146 3.25 -4.40 -21.38
CA ILE A 146 3.38 -3.65 -20.13
C ILE A 146 4.85 -3.53 -19.78
N ASP A 147 5.37 -2.31 -19.81
CA ASP A 147 6.76 -2.03 -19.45
C ASP A 147 7.06 -2.52 -18.02
N SER A 148 8.27 -3.04 -17.84
CA SER A 148 8.80 -3.48 -16.53
C SER A 148 8.91 -2.36 -15.50
N ALA A 149 8.67 -1.12 -15.89
CA ALA A 149 8.75 0.08 -15.05
C ALA A 149 7.55 0.35 -14.14
N LEU A 150 6.61 -0.60 -13.97
CA LEU A 150 5.55 -0.45 -12.97
C LEU A 150 6.16 -0.30 -11.59
N GLY A 151 5.84 0.80 -10.93
CA GLY A 151 6.24 1.08 -9.56
C GLY A 151 5.69 0.06 -8.56
N ALA A 152 6.23 0.07 -7.35
CA ALA A 152 5.79 -0.86 -6.30
C ALA A 152 4.31 -0.64 -5.93
N ASN A 153 3.86 0.62 -5.89
CA ASN A 153 2.47 0.93 -5.58
C ASN A 153 1.53 0.65 -6.75
N ASP A 154 1.98 0.75 -8.00
CA ASP A 154 1.18 0.33 -9.17
C ASP A 154 0.93 -1.18 -9.16
N LYS A 155 1.95 -1.97 -8.80
CA LYS A 155 1.82 -3.43 -8.62
C LYS A 155 0.85 -3.76 -7.48
N LEU A 156 0.97 -3.07 -6.35
CA LEU A 156 0.05 -3.23 -5.23
C LEU A 156 -1.38 -2.81 -5.60
N GLY A 157 -1.53 -1.71 -6.34
CA GLY A 157 -2.80 -1.25 -6.88
C GLY A 157 -3.46 -2.28 -7.81
N THR A 158 -2.65 -2.99 -8.61
CA THR A 158 -3.12 -4.13 -9.44
C THR A 158 -3.76 -5.20 -8.57
N GLU A 159 -3.11 -5.59 -7.47
CA GLU A 159 -3.66 -6.57 -6.53
C GLU A 159 -4.92 -6.06 -5.81
N TYR A 160 -4.96 -4.78 -5.46
CA TYR A 160 -6.17 -4.19 -4.87
C TYR A 160 -7.36 -4.26 -5.83
N MET A 161 -7.16 -4.01 -7.13
CA MET A 161 -8.23 -4.13 -8.11
C MET A 161 -8.69 -5.59 -8.31
N ILE A 162 -7.76 -6.54 -8.34
CA ILE A 162 -8.06 -7.97 -8.42
C ILE A 162 -8.89 -8.41 -7.21
N CYS A 163 -8.40 -8.12 -6.02
CA CYS A 163 -9.08 -8.49 -4.77
C CYS A 163 -10.40 -7.73 -4.58
N GLY A 164 -10.45 -6.45 -4.98
CA GLY A 164 -11.67 -5.65 -4.91
C GLY A 164 -12.81 -6.25 -5.73
N ARG A 165 -12.54 -6.66 -6.96
CA ARG A 165 -13.52 -7.38 -7.81
C ARG A 165 -14.01 -8.65 -7.14
N LYS A 166 -13.11 -9.41 -6.50
CA LYS A 166 -13.44 -10.66 -5.80
C LYS A 166 -14.40 -10.43 -4.63
N TYR A 167 -14.25 -9.31 -3.92
CA TYR A 167 -15.01 -9.00 -2.71
C TYR A 167 -16.07 -7.90 -2.89
N GLY A 168 -16.35 -7.48 -4.13
CA GLY A 168 -17.43 -6.57 -4.45
C GLY A 168 -17.13 -5.09 -4.25
N ILE A 169 -15.85 -4.71 -4.10
CA ILE A 169 -15.43 -3.30 -4.12
C ILE A 169 -15.26 -2.86 -5.57
N GLY A 170 -16.03 -1.87 -6.01
CA GLY A 170 -16.05 -1.38 -7.40
C GLY A 170 -15.43 0.00 -7.59
N GLY A 171 -15.26 0.79 -6.53
CA GLY A 171 -14.67 2.11 -6.57
C GLY A 171 -13.15 2.08 -6.38
N TYR A 172 -12.40 2.79 -7.23
CA TYR A 172 -10.95 2.91 -7.12
C TYR A 172 -10.53 4.36 -7.32
N ASN A 173 -9.97 4.97 -6.26
CA ASN A 173 -9.41 6.30 -6.30
C ASN A 173 -7.88 6.20 -6.35
N VAL A 174 -7.32 6.27 -7.56
CA VAL A 174 -5.89 6.16 -7.81
C VAL A 174 -5.23 7.52 -7.70
N VAL A 175 -4.45 7.73 -6.65
CA VAL A 175 -3.81 9.00 -6.33
C VAL A 175 -2.37 9.00 -6.82
N ARG A 176 -2.02 9.88 -7.74
CA ARG A 176 -0.62 10.03 -8.16
C ARG A 176 0.23 10.47 -6.97
N ARG A 177 1.31 9.73 -6.72
CA ARG A 177 2.25 10.07 -5.64
C ARG A 177 2.96 11.38 -5.94
N ASP A 178 3.07 12.21 -4.92
CA ASP A 178 3.97 13.36 -4.95
C ASP A 178 5.41 12.87 -4.72
N MET A 179 6.21 12.88 -5.77
CA MET A 179 7.61 12.42 -5.74
C MET A 179 8.54 13.39 -4.99
N SER A 180 8.06 14.56 -4.60
CA SER A 180 8.82 15.49 -3.72
C SER A 180 8.77 15.06 -2.26
N CYS A 181 7.76 14.27 -1.86
CA CYS A 181 7.65 13.71 -0.52
C CYS A 181 8.61 12.53 -0.34
N LYS A 182 9.36 12.52 0.76
CA LYS A 182 10.19 11.37 1.14
C LYS A 182 9.34 10.13 1.40
N SER A 183 9.87 8.98 1.04
CA SER A 183 9.26 7.69 1.36
C SER A 183 9.44 7.34 2.84
N ALA A 184 8.58 6.46 3.36
CA ALA A 184 8.72 5.94 4.73
C ALA A 184 10.11 5.30 4.98
N GLY A 185 10.69 4.64 3.96
CA GLY A 185 12.04 4.06 4.03
C GLY A 185 13.12 5.11 4.21
N GLU A 186 13.09 6.21 3.46
CA GLU A 186 14.02 7.32 3.59
C GLU A 186 13.90 8.00 4.96
N ILE A 187 12.66 8.20 5.44
CA ILE A 187 12.42 8.80 6.76
C ILE A 187 12.96 7.89 7.86
N ARG A 188 12.75 6.58 7.80
CA ARG A 188 13.37 5.63 8.74
C ARG A 188 14.89 5.70 8.70
N GLY A 189 15.48 5.77 7.51
CA GLY A 189 16.92 5.95 7.35
C GLY A 189 17.43 7.21 8.04
N MET A 190 16.70 8.33 7.96
CA MET A 190 17.02 9.56 8.66
C MET A 190 16.89 9.41 10.19
N MET A 191 15.82 8.81 10.67
CA MET A 191 15.59 8.59 12.11
C MET A 191 16.70 7.74 12.74
N PHE A 192 17.07 6.63 12.11
CA PHE A 192 18.12 5.74 12.62
C PHE A 192 19.53 6.29 12.41
N GLY A 193 19.74 7.09 11.38
CA GLY A 193 21.01 7.75 11.11
C GLY A 193 21.28 8.99 11.96
N GLY A 194 20.33 9.41 12.80
CA GLY A 194 20.46 10.62 13.62
C GLY A 194 20.50 11.92 12.79
N TYR A 195 19.92 11.90 11.59
CA TYR A 195 19.85 13.07 10.73
C TYR A 195 18.72 14.01 11.18
N ASP A 196 19.05 15.29 11.35
CA ASP A 196 18.06 16.33 11.57
C ASP A 196 17.07 16.41 10.41
N GLY A 197 15.82 16.80 10.71
CA GLY A 197 14.77 16.99 9.70
C GLY A 197 13.95 15.73 9.36
N ALA A 198 14.18 14.59 10.02
CA ALA A 198 13.28 13.43 9.85
C ALA A 198 11.83 13.81 10.22
N MET A 199 11.65 14.57 11.30
CA MET A 199 10.34 15.01 11.79
C MET A 199 9.65 16.04 10.88
N ASP A 200 10.39 16.74 10.00
CA ASP A 200 9.79 17.68 9.03
C ASP A 200 8.91 16.97 7.98
N ASN A 201 9.10 15.66 7.82
CA ASN A 201 8.32 14.83 6.91
C ASN A 201 7.08 14.23 7.59
N ILE A 202 6.93 14.41 8.91
CA ILE A 202 5.77 13.95 9.67
C ILE A 202 4.72 15.07 9.68
N PRO A 203 3.43 14.76 9.45
CA PRO A 203 2.36 15.74 9.57
C PRO A 203 2.34 16.41 10.95
N ASP A 204 2.11 17.72 10.99
CA ASP A 204 2.15 18.51 12.23
C ASP A 204 1.24 17.94 13.32
N GLU A 205 0.06 17.43 12.93
CA GLU A 205 -0.92 16.82 13.82
C GLU A 205 -0.40 15.55 14.50
N ALA A 206 0.55 14.86 13.88
CA ALA A 206 1.11 13.61 14.39
C ALA A 206 2.47 13.80 15.10
N ARG A 207 3.14 14.95 14.96
CA ARG A 207 4.50 15.16 15.51
C ARG A 207 4.57 14.90 17.01
N ALA A 208 3.68 15.50 17.79
CA ALA A 208 3.67 15.35 19.24
C ALA A 208 3.49 13.89 19.70
N VAL A 209 2.80 13.05 18.90
CA VAL A 209 2.64 11.62 19.18
C VAL A 209 3.98 10.91 19.08
N PHE A 210 4.75 11.19 18.01
CA PHE A 210 6.05 10.54 17.77
C PHE A 210 7.16 11.07 18.68
N GLU A 211 7.15 12.36 19.04
CA GLU A 211 8.12 12.95 19.98
C GLU A 211 8.04 12.32 21.36
N ASN A 212 6.84 11.88 21.78
CA ASN A 212 6.59 11.23 23.06
C ASN A 212 6.66 9.69 22.98
N ALA A 213 6.78 9.12 21.79
CA ALA A 213 6.83 7.67 21.59
C ALA A 213 8.28 7.15 21.65
N ARG A 214 8.39 5.87 22.02
CA ARG A 214 9.67 5.14 21.96
C ARG A 214 9.72 4.32 20.67
N PHE A 215 10.91 4.20 20.12
CA PHE A 215 11.17 3.20 19.07
C PHE A 215 10.96 1.78 19.61
N CYS A 216 10.39 0.91 18.77
CA CYS A 216 10.27 -0.51 19.06
C CYS A 216 11.60 -1.25 18.97
#